data_f8dec62a3f0be550d0c3c1608b209101
#
_entry.id   f8dec62a3f0be550d0c3c1608b209101
#
_cell.length_a   1.000
_cell.length_b   1.000
_cell.length_c   1.000
_cell.angle_alpha   90.00
_cell.angle_beta   90.00
_cell.angle_gamma   90.00
#
_symmetry.space_group_name_H-M   'P 1'
#
loop_
_entity.id
_entity.type
_entity.pdbx_description
1 polymer ?
#
loop_
_entity_poly.entity_id
_entity_poly.type
_entity_poly.pdbx_seq_one_letter_code
_entity_poly.pdbx_strand_id
1 'polypeptide(L)'
;MKNLNSNNTPTAEQLNNFFSTIGQSTHDKVQNTKCSPKEFLSKIPIKNSKSLFFRPITVDETRTYIRRMASKATQDIYEISSNLVKLVAEEIICPMTDIVNSILQQGVFPDKLKIAKVCPILKRGNPTDVDNYRPISILPTFSKIVEMAIAEQLISFLNKNNYMTDAQFGFRQNRSTMDAVRSLFNYIAEGFEEYFITSVQYCDLSKAFDCMTHSIFLDKVEHYGVRGVAHSLLSSYLSDRKQCVHHNNKISSTTSIRHGIPQGSILGPLFFIIYMNDLPANLNCHTVLYADDTTLAVRDRSMSPLQDETEIIISEAALWFQTNKLCLNKEKTKTLIFSSSRRDTFSGSATFLGITMDARLTWREQCMTLKHKLHGIVYAIRRIRHIVSPEAALMVYYGLFHSRMIYGLELWGGSCHVTEILISQKVAVRAIAGNDPRCHCRPLFVKYKILTVMAELAIKLATGVYKDKSLFSKRSDRIPYNIRTKEDLTLSRHRLDVTQRSNLALKLYNRLPLEWRNLSETKVRAKLRAHLVDVPIYSLEEFQINPG
;
A
#
# COMPACT_ATOMS: atom_id res chain seq x y z
N MET A 1 -25.35 19.57 -6.19
CA MET A 1 -24.81 19.87 -4.86
C MET A 1 -25.99 20.23 -3.97
N LYS A 2 -26.34 19.39 -2.99
CA LYS A 2 -27.37 19.76 -1.99
C LYS A 2 -26.74 20.84 -1.11
N ASN A 3 -27.37 22.00 -0.99
CA ASN A 3 -27.04 23.01 0.01
C ASN A 3 -27.16 22.36 1.39
N LEU A 4 -26.03 21.94 1.94
CA LEU A 4 -25.93 21.54 3.34
C LEU A 4 -26.08 22.84 4.15
N ASN A 5 -27.14 22.94 4.94
CA ASN A 5 -27.34 24.02 5.89
C ASN A 5 -26.04 24.18 6.70
N SER A 6 -25.33 25.28 6.52
CA SER A 6 -24.04 25.62 7.11
C SER A 6 -24.09 25.74 8.64
N ASN A 7 -25.28 25.69 9.24
CA ASN A 7 -25.49 25.89 10.67
C ASN A 7 -25.26 24.64 11.56
N ASN A 8 -24.99 23.47 10.97
CA ASN A 8 -24.86 22.22 11.75
C ASN A 8 -23.50 21.51 11.60
N THR A 9 -22.52 22.09 10.92
CA THR A 9 -21.18 21.51 10.82
C THR A 9 -20.31 21.94 12.01
N PRO A 10 -19.38 21.09 12.49
CA PRO A 10 -18.48 21.43 13.60
C PRO A 10 -17.68 22.70 13.30
N THR A 11 -17.47 23.54 14.30
CA THR A 11 -16.60 24.71 14.20
C THR A 11 -15.13 24.32 14.13
N ALA A 12 -14.25 25.22 13.65
CA ALA A 12 -12.81 24.99 13.62
C ALA A 12 -12.27 24.72 15.04
N GLU A 13 -12.81 25.37 16.08
CA GLU A 13 -12.41 25.18 17.47
C GLU A 13 -12.82 23.80 18.00
N GLN A 14 -14.05 23.36 17.74
CA GLN A 14 -14.51 22.01 18.13
C GLN A 14 -13.66 20.92 17.51
N LEU A 15 -13.34 21.06 16.21
CA LEU A 15 -12.46 20.10 15.51
C LEU A 15 -11.03 20.13 16.06
N ASN A 16 -10.50 21.31 16.41
CA ASN A 16 -9.17 21.44 16.98
C ASN A 16 -9.07 20.77 18.35
N ASN A 17 -10.03 21.03 19.22
CA ASN A 17 -10.11 20.39 20.53
C ASN A 17 -10.22 18.87 20.41
N PHE A 18 -11.08 18.38 19.50
CA PHE A 18 -11.20 16.96 19.24
C PHE A 18 -9.90 16.34 18.74
N PHE A 19 -9.25 16.92 17.71
CA PHE A 19 -8.01 16.37 17.15
C PHE A 19 -6.82 16.42 18.11
N SER A 20 -6.74 17.45 18.97
CA SER A 20 -5.65 17.56 19.94
C SER A 20 -5.78 16.59 21.11
N THR A 21 -6.99 16.17 21.45
CA THR A 21 -7.26 15.26 22.58
C THR A 21 -7.41 13.79 22.16
N ILE A 22 -7.51 13.50 20.86
CA ILE A 22 -7.82 12.17 20.32
C ILE A 22 -6.79 11.11 20.74
N GLY A 23 -5.51 11.44 20.76
CA GLY A 23 -4.44 10.55 21.23
C GLY A 23 -4.63 10.18 22.69
N GLN A 24 -4.80 11.19 23.56
CA GLN A 24 -5.02 10.97 24.98
C GLN A 24 -6.29 10.18 25.27
N SER A 25 -7.41 10.57 24.68
CA SER A 25 -8.69 9.87 24.89
C SER A 25 -8.69 8.42 24.40
N THR A 26 -7.84 8.08 23.45
CA THR A 26 -7.65 6.71 22.99
C THR A 26 -6.71 5.94 23.93
N HIS A 27 -5.66 6.58 24.44
CA HIS A 27 -4.78 5.99 25.46
C HIS A 27 -5.53 5.66 26.73
N ASP A 28 -6.46 6.52 27.16
CA ASP A 28 -7.27 6.32 28.37
C ASP A 28 -8.18 5.08 28.27
N LYS A 29 -8.51 4.66 27.05
CA LYS A 29 -9.25 3.41 26.78
C LYS A 29 -8.36 2.16 26.80
N VAL A 30 -7.05 2.32 26.69
CA VAL A 30 -6.10 1.21 26.70
C VAL A 30 -5.75 0.86 28.14
N GLN A 31 -6.08 -0.36 28.56
CA GLN A 31 -5.73 -0.86 29.88
C GLN A 31 -4.21 -0.87 30.08
N ASN A 32 -3.76 -0.58 31.29
CA ASN A 32 -2.36 -0.70 31.63
C ASN A 32 -1.96 -2.18 31.71
N THR A 33 -0.86 -2.51 31.08
CA THR A 33 -0.28 -3.87 31.10
C THR A 33 0.87 -3.91 32.11
N LYS A 34 1.18 -5.11 32.63
CA LYS A 34 2.37 -5.33 33.46
C LYS A 34 3.64 -5.40 32.60
N CYS A 35 3.51 -5.66 31.30
CA CYS A 35 4.62 -5.76 30.36
C CYS A 35 5.14 -4.38 29.93
N SER A 36 6.42 -4.29 29.72
CA SER A 36 7.09 -3.09 29.18
C SER A 36 7.30 -3.23 27.66
N PRO A 37 7.20 -2.13 26.87
CA PRO A 37 7.59 -2.16 25.45
C PRO A 37 9.02 -2.66 25.22
N LYS A 38 9.93 -2.44 26.18
CA LYS A 38 11.33 -2.90 26.12
C LYS A 38 11.47 -4.42 26.16
N GLU A 39 10.55 -5.12 26.83
CA GLU A 39 10.52 -6.59 26.86
C GLU A 39 10.27 -7.18 25.46
N PHE A 40 9.34 -6.58 24.71
CA PHE A 40 9.09 -6.98 23.32
C PHE A 40 10.27 -6.67 22.39
N LEU A 41 10.92 -5.53 22.58
CA LEU A 41 12.11 -5.16 21.82
C LEU A 41 13.30 -6.09 22.07
N SER A 42 13.46 -6.62 23.28
CA SER A 42 14.57 -7.53 23.63
C SER A 42 14.56 -8.82 22.82
N LYS A 43 13.41 -9.23 22.26
CA LYS A 43 13.30 -10.38 21.37
C LYS A 43 13.91 -10.14 19.98
N ILE A 44 14.17 -8.87 19.61
CA ILE A 44 14.88 -8.55 18.38
C ILE A 44 16.38 -8.42 18.69
N PRO A 45 17.20 -9.41 18.31
CA PRO A 45 18.62 -9.32 18.54
C PRO A 45 19.25 -8.23 17.65
N ILE A 46 19.92 -7.27 18.27
CA ILE A 46 20.73 -6.29 17.53
C ILE A 46 22.02 -6.98 17.11
N LYS A 47 22.13 -7.30 15.82
CA LYS A 47 23.31 -7.95 15.26
C LYS A 47 24.54 -7.03 15.17
N ASN A 48 24.36 -5.72 15.29
CA ASN A 48 25.42 -4.72 15.12
C ASN A 48 25.27 -3.57 16.11
N SER A 49 26.36 -3.18 16.78
CA SER A 49 26.43 -2.02 17.69
C SER A 49 26.58 -0.67 16.96
N LYS A 50 26.22 -0.58 15.68
CA LYS A 50 26.39 0.62 14.86
C LYS A 50 25.39 1.69 15.28
N SER A 51 25.84 2.96 15.28
CA SER A 51 25.01 4.11 15.55
C SER A 51 24.80 4.96 14.30
N LEU A 52 23.61 5.57 14.20
CA LEU A 52 23.30 6.53 13.15
C LEU A 52 23.98 7.86 13.46
N PHE A 53 24.75 8.37 12.51
CA PHE A 53 25.25 9.74 12.48
C PHE A 53 24.71 10.44 11.25
N PHE A 54 24.03 11.57 11.45
CA PHE A 54 23.60 12.39 10.33
C PHE A 54 24.81 13.09 9.72
N ARG A 55 25.00 12.87 8.41
CA ARG A 55 25.99 13.61 7.62
C ARG A 55 25.40 14.92 7.11
N PRO A 56 26.21 15.94 6.89
CA PRO A 56 25.78 17.11 6.15
C PRO A 56 25.27 16.73 4.76
N ILE A 57 24.26 17.46 4.29
CA ILE A 57 23.75 17.34 2.93
C ILE A 57 24.44 18.37 2.01
N THR A 58 24.49 18.06 0.73
CA THR A 58 25.03 18.95 -0.29
C THR A 58 23.96 19.88 -0.88
N VAL A 59 24.40 20.93 -1.55
CA VAL A 59 23.50 21.84 -2.30
C VAL A 59 22.70 21.06 -3.36
N ASP A 60 23.29 20.06 -4.02
CA ASP A 60 22.60 19.25 -5.02
C ASP A 60 21.54 18.31 -4.41
N GLU A 61 21.78 17.81 -3.21
CA GLU A 61 20.75 17.06 -2.46
C GLU A 61 19.58 17.98 -2.09
N THR A 62 19.85 19.19 -1.61
CA THR A 62 18.79 20.18 -1.32
C THR A 62 17.99 20.52 -2.59
N ARG A 63 18.68 20.74 -3.72
CA ARG A 63 18.03 20.95 -5.03
C ARG A 63 17.14 19.77 -5.42
N THR A 64 17.60 18.56 -5.18
CA THR A 64 16.83 17.33 -5.43
C THR A 64 15.60 17.25 -4.54
N TYR A 65 15.70 17.59 -3.27
CA TYR A 65 14.55 17.61 -2.35
C TYR A 65 13.51 18.64 -2.77
N ILE A 66 13.91 19.85 -3.15
CA ILE A 66 12.98 20.87 -3.66
C ILE A 66 12.27 20.39 -4.94
N ARG A 67 12.99 19.76 -5.88
CA ARG A 67 12.42 19.23 -7.12
C ARG A 67 11.43 18.08 -6.88
N ARG A 68 11.71 17.20 -5.91
CA ARG A 68 10.83 16.06 -5.53
C ARG A 68 9.53 16.49 -4.85
N MET A 69 9.46 17.68 -4.25
CA MET A 69 8.21 18.15 -3.68
C MET A 69 7.12 18.22 -4.75
N ALA A 70 5.92 17.75 -4.45
CA ALA A 70 4.77 17.89 -5.33
C ALA A 70 4.45 19.37 -5.53
N SER A 71 4.26 19.80 -6.78
CA SER A 71 3.87 21.18 -7.10
C SER A 71 2.42 21.41 -6.67
N LYS A 72 2.22 22.18 -5.61
CA LYS A 72 0.90 22.50 -5.03
C LYS A 72 0.79 24.00 -4.76
N ALA A 73 -0.38 24.55 -5.04
CA ALA A 73 -0.72 25.93 -4.67
C ALA A 73 -1.18 26.06 -3.22
N THR A 74 -1.39 24.93 -2.51
CA THR A 74 -1.81 24.92 -1.10
C THR A 74 -0.75 25.59 -0.23
N GLN A 75 -1.15 26.58 0.53
CA GLN A 75 -0.30 27.34 1.43
C GLN A 75 -0.29 26.75 2.84
N ASP A 76 0.87 26.75 3.47
CA ASP A 76 1.06 26.41 4.87
C ASP A 76 0.60 27.55 5.82
N ILE A 77 0.96 27.46 7.11
CA ILE A 77 0.61 28.47 8.13
C ILE A 77 1.27 29.83 7.87
N TYR A 78 2.36 29.84 7.12
CA TYR A 78 3.12 31.06 6.74
C TYR A 78 2.77 31.53 5.32
N GLU A 79 1.67 31.04 4.75
CA GLU A 79 1.23 31.36 3.39
C GLU A 79 2.24 30.96 2.29
N ILE A 80 3.19 30.06 2.60
CA ILE A 80 4.20 29.55 1.68
C ILE A 80 3.71 28.27 1.03
N SER A 81 3.72 28.24 -0.32
CA SER A 81 3.39 27.05 -1.10
C SER A 81 4.63 26.37 -1.68
N SER A 82 4.52 25.09 -2.02
CA SER A 82 5.63 24.40 -2.69
C SER A 82 5.90 24.95 -4.11
N ASN A 83 4.90 25.54 -4.76
CA ASN A 83 5.11 26.24 -6.04
C ASN A 83 6.00 27.47 -5.86
N LEU A 84 5.78 28.26 -4.80
CA LEU A 84 6.60 29.43 -4.50
C LEU A 84 8.05 29.01 -4.20
N VAL A 85 8.24 28.01 -3.34
CA VAL A 85 9.58 27.51 -3.00
C VAL A 85 10.33 27.01 -4.25
N LYS A 86 9.62 26.36 -5.19
CA LYS A 86 10.24 25.92 -6.45
C LYS A 86 10.60 27.09 -7.38
N LEU A 87 9.80 28.14 -7.36
CA LEU A 87 10.04 29.33 -8.20
C LEU A 87 11.33 30.04 -7.79
N VAL A 88 11.57 30.14 -6.47
CA VAL A 88 12.76 30.83 -5.91
C VAL A 88 13.86 29.85 -5.48
N ALA A 89 13.86 28.62 -6.02
CA ALA A 89 14.71 27.54 -5.54
C ALA A 89 16.20 27.88 -5.61
N GLU A 90 16.68 28.42 -6.71
CA GLU A 90 18.12 28.70 -6.90
C GLU A 90 18.62 29.80 -5.95
N GLU A 91 17.76 30.74 -5.57
CA GLU A 91 18.09 31.83 -4.64
C GLU A 91 18.21 31.36 -3.18
N ILE A 92 17.38 30.38 -2.80
CA ILE A 92 17.29 29.92 -1.40
C ILE A 92 18.09 28.67 -1.11
N ILE A 93 18.63 27.98 -2.13
CA ILE A 93 19.22 26.65 -1.98
C ILE A 93 20.43 26.62 -1.06
N CYS A 94 21.34 27.61 -1.16
CA CYS A 94 22.53 27.68 -0.30
C CYS A 94 22.15 27.93 1.17
N PRO A 95 21.41 29.01 1.51
CA PRO A 95 21.05 29.27 2.91
C PRO A 95 20.15 28.13 3.45
N MET A 96 19.31 27.50 2.62
CA MET A 96 18.50 26.35 3.05
C MET A 96 19.37 25.15 3.38
N THR A 97 20.43 24.89 2.59
CA THR A 97 21.39 23.81 2.88
C THR A 97 22.11 24.04 4.20
N ASP A 98 22.54 25.28 4.48
CA ASP A 98 23.20 25.63 5.73
C ASP A 98 22.27 25.46 6.94
N ILE A 99 21.01 25.87 6.81
CA ILE A 99 19.98 25.66 7.85
C ILE A 99 19.76 24.16 8.12
N VAL A 100 19.60 23.35 7.09
CA VAL A 100 19.41 21.90 7.26
C VAL A 100 20.63 21.28 7.93
N ASN A 101 21.84 21.64 7.50
CA ASN A 101 23.07 21.11 8.07
C ASN A 101 23.23 21.53 9.54
N SER A 102 22.89 22.76 9.90
CA SER A 102 22.89 23.24 11.29
C SER A 102 21.91 22.43 12.16
N ILE A 103 20.71 22.14 11.63
CA ILE A 103 19.70 21.29 12.31
C ILE A 103 20.24 19.88 12.54
N LEU A 104 20.84 19.26 11.51
CA LEU A 104 21.40 17.90 11.60
C LEU A 104 22.56 17.83 12.60
N GLN A 105 23.41 18.88 12.65
CA GLN A 105 24.56 18.95 13.52
C GLN A 105 24.18 19.25 14.98
N GLN A 106 23.23 20.17 15.21
CA GLN A 106 22.83 20.59 16.55
C GLN A 106 21.86 19.61 17.21
N GLY A 107 21.14 18.82 16.43
CA GLY A 107 20.11 17.91 16.94
C GLY A 107 18.85 18.63 17.45
N VAL A 108 18.58 19.84 16.96
CA VAL A 108 17.45 20.68 17.37
C VAL A 108 16.58 21.01 16.15
N PHE A 109 15.31 20.66 16.21
CA PHE A 109 14.34 20.99 15.16
C PHE A 109 13.66 22.33 15.49
N PRO A 110 13.66 23.32 14.58
CA PRO A 110 13.16 24.65 14.86
C PRO A 110 11.66 24.70 15.18
N ASP A 111 11.26 25.41 16.23
CA ASP A 111 9.87 25.47 16.69
C ASP A 111 8.91 26.07 15.65
N LYS A 112 9.37 27.04 14.86
CA LYS A 112 8.58 27.61 13.76
C LYS A 112 8.21 26.58 12.71
N LEU A 113 8.98 25.51 12.55
CA LEU A 113 8.70 24.40 11.61
C LEU A 113 7.79 23.32 12.21
N LYS A 114 7.41 23.43 13.49
CA LYS A 114 6.55 22.44 14.19
C LYS A 114 5.07 22.79 14.18
N ILE A 115 4.65 23.96 13.66
CA ILE A 115 3.26 24.40 13.67
C ILE A 115 2.54 23.85 12.45
N ALA A 116 1.50 23.05 12.66
CA ALA A 116 0.71 22.45 11.60
C ALA A 116 -0.60 23.22 11.36
N LYS A 117 -0.91 23.52 10.10
CA LYS A 117 -2.24 23.95 9.66
C LYS A 117 -3.04 22.70 9.31
N VAL A 118 -4.07 22.39 10.09
CA VAL A 118 -4.89 21.19 9.90
C VAL A 118 -6.13 21.51 9.08
N CYS A 119 -6.31 20.78 7.98
CA CYS A 119 -7.50 20.84 7.15
C CYS A 119 -8.33 19.57 7.40
N PRO A 120 -9.52 19.66 8.02
CA PRO A 120 -10.37 18.51 8.25
C PRO A 120 -11.02 18.05 6.94
N ILE A 121 -10.91 16.76 6.63
CA ILE A 121 -11.54 16.14 5.46
C ILE A 121 -12.59 15.15 5.92
N LEU A 122 -13.84 15.34 5.50
CA LEU A 122 -14.94 14.40 5.77
C LEU A 122 -14.64 13.06 5.08
N LYS A 123 -14.53 11.99 5.85
CA LYS A 123 -14.25 10.63 5.37
C LYS A 123 -15.49 9.98 4.76
N ARG A 124 -16.50 9.77 5.56
CA ARG A 124 -17.85 9.26 5.22
C ARG A 124 -18.76 9.50 6.44
N GLY A 125 -20.07 9.48 6.23
CA GLY A 125 -21.04 9.60 7.33
C GLY A 125 -21.62 10.98 7.47
N ASN A 126 -22.15 11.29 8.66
CA ASN A 126 -22.82 12.56 8.95
C ASN A 126 -21.77 13.67 9.12
N PRO A 127 -21.84 14.80 8.38
CA PRO A 127 -20.91 15.91 8.51
C PRO A 127 -21.03 16.68 9.84
N THR A 128 -22.03 16.39 10.67
CA THR A 128 -22.17 17.00 12.01
C THR A 128 -21.31 16.30 13.08
N ASP A 129 -20.81 15.11 12.79
CA ASP A 129 -20.02 14.31 13.72
C ASP A 129 -18.51 14.51 13.48
N VAL A 130 -17.80 14.97 14.50
CA VAL A 130 -16.35 15.24 14.47
C VAL A 130 -15.53 13.98 14.20
N ASP A 131 -16.00 12.78 14.60
CA ASP A 131 -15.32 11.50 14.38
C ASP A 131 -15.23 11.12 12.90
N ASN A 132 -16.09 11.68 12.06
CA ASN A 132 -16.10 11.44 10.63
C ASN A 132 -15.05 12.26 9.85
N TYR A 133 -14.30 13.13 10.53
CA TYR A 133 -13.25 13.94 9.91
C TYR A 133 -11.87 13.35 10.13
N ARG A 134 -11.01 13.49 9.10
CA ARG A 134 -9.58 13.22 9.17
C ARG A 134 -8.80 14.51 9.28
N PRO A 135 -7.87 14.66 10.25
CA PRO A 135 -7.00 15.82 10.35
C PRO A 135 -5.84 15.71 9.34
N ILE A 136 -5.92 16.37 8.20
CA ILE A 136 -4.80 16.46 7.28
C ILE A 136 -3.94 17.65 7.65
N SER A 137 -2.71 17.38 8.10
CA SER A 137 -1.74 18.39 8.53
C SER A 137 -0.95 18.94 7.35
N ILE A 138 -1.02 20.24 7.13
CA ILE A 138 -0.18 20.98 6.20
C ILE A 138 0.96 21.57 7.04
N LEU A 139 2.12 20.93 6.99
CA LEU A 139 3.33 21.39 7.67
C LEU A 139 3.99 22.53 6.88
N PRO A 140 4.79 23.39 7.53
CA PRO A 140 5.60 24.39 6.86
C PRO A 140 6.38 23.77 5.69
N THR A 141 6.38 24.44 4.55
CA THR A 141 6.96 23.88 3.32
C THR A 141 8.46 23.61 3.49
N PHE A 142 9.17 24.45 4.22
CA PHE A 142 10.58 24.23 4.55
C PHE A 142 10.82 23.05 5.48
N SER A 143 9.88 22.73 6.37
CA SER A 143 9.94 21.51 7.21
C SER A 143 10.13 20.25 6.37
N LYS A 144 9.47 20.18 5.21
CA LYS A 144 9.56 19.01 4.34
C LYS A 144 10.95 18.74 3.78
N ILE A 145 11.75 19.79 3.55
CA ILE A 145 13.14 19.65 3.08
C ILE A 145 13.98 19.00 4.19
N VAL A 146 13.83 19.49 5.42
CA VAL A 146 14.52 18.92 6.60
C VAL A 146 14.07 17.48 6.83
N GLU A 147 12.76 17.23 6.77
CA GLU A 147 12.20 15.87 6.93
C GLU A 147 12.72 14.90 5.88
N MET A 148 12.88 15.31 4.61
CA MET A 148 13.47 14.47 3.56
C MET A 148 14.93 14.13 3.85
N ALA A 149 15.72 15.09 4.33
CA ALA A 149 17.12 14.85 4.68
C ALA A 149 17.27 13.86 5.84
N ILE A 150 16.39 13.94 6.85
CA ILE A 150 16.35 12.99 7.97
C ILE A 150 15.86 11.63 7.50
N ALA A 151 14.75 11.58 6.75
CA ALA A 151 14.12 10.34 6.30
C ALA A 151 15.05 9.49 5.43
N GLU A 152 15.73 10.10 4.45
CA GLU A 152 16.64 9.41 3.54
C GLU A 152 17.80 8.76 4.28
N GLN A 153 18.41 9.46 5.23
CA GLN A 153 19.53 8.93 6.01
C GLN A 153 19.07 7.86 7.01
N LEU A 154 17.93 8.07 7.68
CA LEU A 154 17.36 7.08 8.61
C LEU A 154 16.96 5.78 7.89
N ILE A 155 16.26 5.88 6.76
CA ILE A 155 15.89 4.70 5.93
C ILE A 155 17.13 3.97 5.43
N SER A 156 18.14 4.70 4.95
CA SER A 156 19.40 4.11 4.49
C SER A 156 20.09 3.33 5.60
N PHE A 157 20.16 3.91 6.80
CA PHE A 157 20.74 3.26 7.98
C PHE A 157 19.99 1.98 8.37
N LEU A 158 18.65 2.04 8.46
CA LEU A 158 17.82 0.90 8.83
C LEU A 158 17.92 -0.24 7.80
N ASN A 159 17.89 0.09 6.50
CA ASN A 159 18.00 -0.90 5.43
C ASN A 159 19.39 -1.53 5.36
N LYS A 160 20.47 -0.72 5.48
CA LYS A 160 21.86 -1.20 5.45
C LYS A 160 22.16 -2.20 6.57
N ASN A 161 21.48 -2.08 7.70
CA ASN A 161 21.66 -2.95 8.85
C ASN A 161 20.60 -4.06 8.96
N ASN A 162 19.66 -4.15 8.00
CA ASN A 162 18.56 -5.11 7.98
C ASN A 162 17.69 -5.05 9.26
N TYR A 163 17.43 -3.85 9.76
CA TYR A 163 16.61 -3.66 10.97
C TYR A 163 15.12 -3.68 10.69
N MET A 164 14.70 -3.45 9.44
CA MET A 164 13.28 -3.45 9.08
C MET A 164 12.78 -4.87 8.79
N THR A 165 11.70 -5.26 9.45
CA THR A 165 11.03 -6.56 9.22
C THR A 165 10.56 -6.72 7.78
N ASP A 166 10.66 -7.95 7.27
CA ASP A 166 10.14 -8.27 5.93
C ASP A 166 8.62 -8.37 5.87
N ALA A 167 7.95 -8.48 7.02
CA ALA A 167 6.51 -8.49 7.13
C ALA A 167 5.87 -7.12 6.83
N GLN A 168 6.63 -5.98 6.87
CA GLN A 168 6.13 -4.65 6.57
C GLN A 168 6.24 -4.32 5.08
N PHE A 169 5.09 -4.06 4.45
CA PHE A 169 4.98 -3.68 3.04
C PHE A 169 4.63 -2.20 2.84
N GLY A 170 3.97 -1.57 3.82
CA GLY A 170 3.59 -0.16 3.74
C GLY A 170 4.78 0.79 3.86
N PHE A 171 4.77 1.88 3.09
CA PHE A 171 5.78 2.96 3.13
C PHE A 171 7.24 2.51 2.97
N ARG A 172 7.46 1.31 2.40
CA ARG A 172 8.79 0.81 2.06
C ARG A 172 9.06 0.93 0.57
N GLN A 173 10.28 1.34 0.24
CA GLN A 173 10.75 1.40 -1.15
C GLN A 173 10.72 0.01 -1.79
N ASN A 174 10.31 -0.06 -3.06
CA ASN A 174 10.18 -1.30 -3.84
C ASN A 174 9.20 -2.33 -3.29
N ARG A 175 8.29 -1.94 -2.38
CA ARG A 175 7.18 -2.74 -1.90
C ARG A 175 5.85 -2.07 -2.20
N SER A 176 4.84 -2.85 -2.53
CA SER A 176 3.51 -2.39 -2.93
C SER A 176 2.40 -3.08 -2.14
N THR A 177 1.18 -2.55 -2.25
CA THR A 177 -0.03 -3.23 -1.75
C THR A 177 -0.17 -4.63 -2.35
N MET A 178 0.22 -4.79 -3.62
CA MET A 178 0.13 -6.09 -4.28
C MET A 178 1.13 -7.11 -3.75
N ASP A 179 2.29 -6.69 -3.28
CA ASP A 179 3.26 -7.60 -2.65
C ASP A 179 2.74 -8.09 -1.30
N ALA A 180 2.07 -7.23 -0.51
CA ALA A 180 1.39 -7.62 0.72
C ALA A 180 0.28 -8.65 0.47
N VAL A 181 -0.62 -8.36 -0.51
CA VAL A 181 -1.70 -9.27 -0.87
C VAL A 181 -1.16 -10.60 -1.39
N ARG A 182 -0.07 -10.57 -2.18
CA ARG A 182 0.58 -11.77 -2.72
C ARG A 182 1.21 -12.61 -1.62
N SER A 183 1.83 -12.00 -0.61
CA SER A 183 2.39 -12.70 0.55
C SER A 183 1.30 -13.50 1.28
N LEU A 184 0.17 -12.85 1.61
CA LEU A 184 -0.95 -13.52 2.25
C LEU A 184 -1.56 -14.60 1.36
N PHE A 185 -1.80 -14.31 0.07
CA PHE A 185 -2.34 -15.27 -0.90
C PHE A 185 -1.45 -16.51 -1.00
N ASN A 186 -0.14 -16.35 -1.12
CA ASN A 186 0.80 -17.46 -1.24
C ASN A 186 0.75 -18.35 0.01
N TYR A 187 0.74 -17.75 1.21
CA TYR A 187 0.63 -18.49 2.46
C TYR A 187 -0.65 -19.35 2.52
N ILE A 188 -1.79 -18.80 2.12
CA ILE A 188 -3.07 -19.53 2.07
C ILE A 188 -3.02 -20.63 0.99
N ALA A 189 -2.51 -20.30 -0.20
CA ALA A 189 -2.45 -21.23 -1.33
C ALA A 189 -1.52 -22.43 -1.06
N GLU A 190 -0.37 -22.20 -0.43
CA GLU A 190 0.52 -23.25 0.06
C GLU A 190 -0.19 -24.15 1.08
N GLY A 191 -0.93 -23.54 2.03
CA GLY A 191 -1.75 -24.27 2.98
C GLY A 191 -2.77 -25.17 2.29
N PHE A 192 -3.42 -24.70 1.24
CA PHE A 192 -4.35 -25.52 0.44
C PHE A 192 -3.68 -26.74 -0.20
N GLU A 193 -2.45 -26.61 -0.70
CA GLU A 193 -1.72 -27.75 -1.27
C GLU A 193 -1.40 -28.83 -0.22
N GLU A 194 -1.12 -28.43 1.00
CA GLU A 194 -0.72 -29.29 2.13
C GLU A 194 -1.93 -29.73 3.00
N TYR A 195 -3.17 -29.46 2.55
CA TYR A 195 -4.41 -29.77 3.28
C TYR A 195 -4.56 -29.05 4.62
N PHE A 196 -3.97 -27.86 4.77
CA PHE A 196 -4.20 -27.00 5.93
C PHE A 196 -5.48 -26.18 5.75
N ILE A 197 -6.14 -25.92 6.86
CA ILE A 197 -7.12 -24.86 7.04
C ILE A 197 -6.35 -23.63 7.52
N THR A 198 -6.62 -22.46 6.98
CA THR A 198 -5.93 -21.22 7.36
C THR A 198 -6.92 -20.24 7.97
N SER A 199 -6.64 -19.78 9.18
CA SER A 199 -7.37 -18.71 9.84
C SER A 199 -6.63 -17.39 9.63
N VAL A 200 -7.32 -16.36 9.12
CA VAL A 200 -6.75 -15.03 8.87
C VAL A 200 -7.52 -14.00 9.67
N GLN A 201 -6.78 -13.21 10.45
CA GLN A 201 -7.28 -12.13 11.27
C GLN A 201 -6.91 -10.79 10.62
N TYR A 202 -7.91 -10.02 10.22
CA TYR A 202 -7.74 -8.65 9.71
C TYR A 202 -7.97 -7.68 10.86
N CYS A 203 -6.89 -7.21 11.48
CA CYS A 203 -6.91 -6.33 12.62
C CYS A 203 -7.03 -4.86 12.20
N ASP A 204 -8.02 -4.14 12.71
CA ASP A 204 -8.18 -2.69 12.51
C ASP A 204 -7.71 -1.94 13.77
N LEU A 205 -6.83 -0.98 13.60
CA LEU A 205 -6.36 -0.13 14.69
C LEU A 205 -7.12 1.19 14.72
N SER A 206 -7.58 1.59 15.90
CA SER A 206 -8.28 2.86 16.06
C SER A 206 -7.28 4.02 16.07
N LYS A 207 -7.34 4.90 15.04
CA LYS A 207 -6.58 6.17 15.00
C LYS A 207 -5.08 6.00 15.28
N ALA A 208 -4.48 4.94 14.72
CA ALA A 208 -3.13 4.49 15.05
C ALA A 208 -2.05 5.58 14.95
N PHE A 209 -2.11 6.42 13.92
CA PHE A 209 -1.17 7.54 13.73
C PHE A 209 -1.32 8.63 14.80
N ASP A 210 -2.52 8.84 15.32
CA ASP A 210 -2.81 9.86 16.33
C ASP A 210 -2.49 9.37 17.75
N CYS A 211 -2.29 8.05 17.93
CA CYS A 211 -2.04 7.41 19.23
C CYS A 211 -0.57 7.09 19.50
N MET A 212 0.32 7.23 18.52
CA MET A 212 1.74 6.90 18.71
C MET A 212 2.33 7.65 19.91
N THR A 213 2.88 6.91 20.88
CA THR A 213 3.53 7.47 22.07
C THR A 213 4.98 7.81 21.77
N HIS A 214 5.36 9.08 21.92
CA HIS A 214 6.68 9.58 21.55
C HIS A 214 7.82 8.88 22.33
N SER A 215 7.67 8.67 23.65
CA SER A 215 8.67 7.98 24.47
C SER A 215 8.93 6.55 24.01
N ILE A 216 7.86 5.78 23.72
CA ILE A 216 7.99 4.40 23.20
C ILE A 216 8.71 4.39 21.84
N PHE A 217 8.38 5.34 20.95
CA PHE A 217 9.07 5.46 19.68
C PHE A 217 10.56 5.77 19.86
N LEU A 218 10.90 6.69 20.76
CA LEU A 218 12.28 7.07 21.06
C LEU A 218 13.09 5.90 21.63
N ASP A 219 12.49 5.11 22.55
CA ASP A 219 13.10 3.86 23.03
C ASP A 219 13.36 2.86 21.89
N LYS A 220 12.42 2.74 20.93
CA LYS A 220 12.57 1.83 19.78
C LYS A 220 13.68 2.27 18.84
N VAL A 221 13.75 3.54 18.49
CA VAL A 221 14.82 4.02 17.60
C VAL A 221 16.18 3.97 18.26
N GLU A 222 16.26 4.19 19.58
CA GLU A 222 17.50 4.03 20.36
C GLU A 222 17.98 2.56 20.33
N HIS A 223 17.05 1.61 20.48
CA HIS A 223 17.32 0.18 20.34
C HIS A 223 17.92 -0.14 18.95
N TYR A 224 17.39 0.45 17.87
CA TYR A 224 17.93 0.28 16.52
C TYR A 224 19.24 1.07 16.25
N GLY A 225 19.78 1.77 17.24
CA GLY A 225 21.07 2.44 17.12
C GLY A 225 21.00 3.93 16.76
N VAL A 226 19.82 4.56 16.87
CA VAL A 226 19.70 6.03 16.75
C VAL A 226 19.99 6.65 18.10
N ARG A 227 21.19 7.19 18.29
CA ARG A 227 21.71 7.68 19.58
C ARG A 227 22.29 9.09 19.47
N GLY A 228 22.57 9.72 20.62
CA GLY A 228 23.22 11.02 20.68
C GLY A 228 22.45 12.11 19.94
N VAL A 229 23.13 12.90 19.13
CA VAL A 229 22.56 14.02 18.37
C VAL A 229 21.39 13.57 17.45
N ALA A 230 21.50 12.40 16.83
CA ALA A 230 20.43 11.88 15.98
C ALA A 230 19.16 11.58 16.80
N HIS A 231 19.28 10.99 17.98
CA HIS A 231 18.16 10.77 18.89
C HIS A 231 17.57 12.10 19.39
N SER A 232 18.42 13.06 19.78
CA SER A 232 17.99 14.39 20.20
C SER A 232 17.19 15.11 19.12
N LEU A 233 17.60 15.00 17.85
CA LEU A 233 16.89 15.59 16.73
C LEU A 233 15.48 14.99 16.55
N LEU A 234 15.34 13.66 16.63
CA LEU A 234 14.02 13.00 16.55
C LEU A 234 13.15 13.37 17.76
N SER A 235 13.72 13.45 18.95
CA SER A 235 13.02 13.91 20.16
C SER A 235 12.55 15.35 20.00
N SER A 236 13.45 16.26 19.55
CA SER A 236 13.11 17.66 19.28
C SER A 236 12.04 17.81 18.20
N TYR A 237 12.06 16.97 17.15
CA TYR A 237 11.03 16.99 16.10
C TYR A 237 9.64 16.64 16.65
N LEU A 238 9.55 15.73 17.60
CA LEU A 238 8.29 15.28 18.20
C LEU A 238 7.77 16.20 19.31
N SER A 239 8.68 16.89 20.02
CA SER A 239 8.36 17.75 21.17
C SER A 239 7.77 19.10 20.75
N ASP A 240 6.91 19.65 21.61
CA ASP A 240 6.37 21.02 21.51
C ASP A 240 5.68 21.33 20.17
N ARG A 241 5.11 20.32 19.55
CA ARG A 241 4.35 20.51 18.33
C ARG A 241 3.02 21.20 18.60
N LYS A 242 2.63 22.06 17.67
CA LYS A 242 1.39 22.82 17.76
C LYS A 242 0.56 22.66 16.48
N GLN A 243 -0.74 22.81 16.61
CA GLN A 243 -1.66 22.82 15.47
C GLN A 243 -2.72 23.90 15.59
N CYS A 244 -3.24 24.34 14.45
CA CYS A 244 -4.48 25.10 14.35
C CYS A 244 -5.32 24.50 13.22
N VAL A 245 -6.65 24.48 13.38
CA VAL A 245 -7.57 23.94 12.38
C VAL A 245 -8.10 25.06 11.51
N HIS A 246 -8.02 24.87 10.19
CA HIS A 246 -8.61 25.75 9.20
C HIS A 246 -9.85 25.08 8.58
N HIS A 247 -11.05 25.58 8.93
CA HIS A 247 -12.32 25.03 8.47
C HIS A 247 -13.33 26.13 8.20
N ASN A 248 -14.03 26.07 7.05
CA ASN A 248 -15.05 27.05 6.65
C ASN A 248 -14.55 28.51 6.74
N ASN A 249 -13.36 28.80 6.21
CA ASN A 249 -12.70 30.11 6.23
C ASN A 249 -12.47 30.69 7.63
N LYS A 250 -12.48 29.85 8.67
CA LYS A 250 -12.13 30.21 10.05
C LYS A 250 -10.91 29.42 10.49
N ILE A 251 -10.05 30.05 11.30
CA ILE A 251 -8.88 29.43 11.92
C ILE A 251 -9.16 29.34 13.40
N SER A 252 -8.87 28.18 14.00
CA SER A 252 -8.97 27.97 15.44
C SER A 252 -7.79 28.61 16.20
N SER A 253 -7.87 28.60 17.51
CA SER A 253 -6.72 28.82 18.39
C SER A 253 -5.63 27.78 18.13
N THR A 254 -4.38 28.11 18.53
CA THR A 254 -3.24 27.19 18.45
C THR A 254 -3.19 26.30 19.69
N THR A 255 -3.20 24.97 19.49
CA THR A 255 -3.18 23.98 20.58
C THR A 255 -1.94 23.08 20.48
N SER A 256 -1.36 22.71 21.63
CA SER A 256 -0.23 21.77 21.69
C SER A 256 -0.67 20.33 21.51
N ILE A 257 0.16 19.52 20.82
CA ILE A 257 -0.05 18.09 20.57
C ILE A 257 1.00 17.32 21.37
N ARG A 258 0.55 16.34 22.15
CA ARG A 258 1.43 15.51 23.02
C ARG A 258 1.62 14.07 22.51
N HIS A 259 0.74 13.61 21.63
CA HIS A 259 0.72 12.23 21.12
C HIS A 259 0.56 12.24 19.60
N GLY A 260 0.91 11.14 18.98
CA GLY A 260 0.74 10.94 17.55
C GLY A 260 1.77 11.68 16.70
N ILE A 261 1.60 11.55 15.41
CA ILE A 261 2.43 12.16 14.38
C ILE A 261 1.55 12.86 13.36
N PRO A 262 1.98 14.02 12.82
CA PRO A 262 1.16 14.78 11.87
C PRO A 262 0.84 13.97 10.62
N GLN A 263 -0.46 13.77 10.33
CA GLN A 263 -0.93 13.12 9.11
C GLN A 263 -0.70 14.02 7.90
N GLY A 264 0.44 13.88 7.25
CA GLY A 264 0.89 14.73 6.13
C GLY A 264 2.37 15.11 6.19
N SER A 265 3.07 14.71 7.25
CA SER A 265 4.53 14.77 7.35
C SER A 265 5.20 13.68 6.49
N ILE A 266 6.46 13.88 6.17
CA ILE A 266 7.30 12.87 5.47
C ILE A 266 7.82 11.85 6.46
N LEU A 267 8.15 12.27 7.68
CA LEU A 267 8.64 11.39 8.73
C LEU A 267 7.55 10.54 9.37
N GLY A 268 6.30 11.01 9.39
CA GLY A 268 5.19 10.31 10.05
C GLY A 268 5.03 8.85 9.63
N PRO A 269 4.86 8.55 8.34
CA PRO A 269 4.77 7.17 7.88
C PRO A 269 5.99 6.31 8.25
N LEU A 270 7.19 6.88 8.16
CA LEU A 270 8.43 6.18 8.54
C LEU A 270 8.47 5.86 10.04
N PHE A 271 8.10 6.82 10.88
CA PHE A 271 8.06 6.62 12.33
C PHE A 271 7.06 5.54 12.71
N PHE A 272 5.90 5.55 12.06
CA PHE A 272 4.88 4.54 12.32
C PHE A 272 5.33 3.12 11.94
N ILE A 273 5.97 2.93 10.79
CA ILE A 273 6.47 1.59 10.41
C ILE A 273 7.63 1.12 11.31
N ILE A 274 8.46 2.04 11.84
CA ILE A 274 9.47 1.72 12.85
C ILE A 274 8.78 1.33 14.17
N TYR A 275 7.71 2.03 14.54
CA TYR A 275 6.94 1.75 15.75
C TYR A 275 6.33 0.34 15.75
N MET A 276 5.85 -0.13 14.59
CA MET A 276 5.24 -1.45 14.40
C MET A 276 6.25 -2.57 14.14
N ASN A 277 7.53 -2.22 13.99
CA ASN A 277 8.54 -3.12 13.41
C ASN A 277 8.83 -4.38 14.23
N ASP A 278 8.65 -4.33 15.54
CA ASP A 278 8.89 -5.45 16.46
C ASP A 278 7.70 -6.39 16.63
N LEU A 279 6.50 -6.02 16.17
CA LEU A 279 5.31 -6.87 16.28
C LEU A 279 5.49 -8.27 15.67
N PRO A 280 5.98 -8.45 14.43
CA PRO A 280 6.10 -9.77 13.83
C PRO A 280 7.09 -10.70 14.56
N ALA A 281 8.13 -10.16 15.19
CA ALA A 281 9.10 -10.95 15.96
C ALA A 281 8.53 -11.46 17.29
N ASN A 282 7.41 -10.92 17.72
CA ASN A 282 6.73 -11.27 18.96
C ASN A 282 5.57 -12.25 18.77
N LEU A 283 5.22 -12.58 17.53
CA LEU A 283 4.10 -13.46 17.19
C LEU A 283 4.60 -14.66 16.38
N ASN A 284 4.13 -15.85 16.75
CA ASN A 284 4.46 -17.07 16.01
C ASN A 284 3.43 -17.34 14.90
N CYS A 285 3.28 -16.40 13.96
CA CYS A 285 2.32 -16.52 12.86
C CYS A 285 2.82 -15.82 11.60
N HIS A 286 2.19 -16.11 10.46
CA HIS A 286 2.46 -15.34 9.24
C HIS A 286 1.83 -13.96 9.37
N THR A 287 2.68 -12.94 9.52
CA THR A 287 2.27 -11.56 9.72
C THR A 287 2.46 -10.75 8.43
N VAL A 288 1.44 -10.01 8.03
CA VAL A 288 1.51 -9.05 6.92
C VAL A 288 1.08 -7.68 7.44
N LEU A 289 1.99 -6.71 7.36
CA LEU A 289 1.75 -5.32 7.77
C LEU A 289 1.71 -4.41 6.54
N TYR A 290 0.71 -3.54 6.49
CA TYR A 290 0.67 -2.45 5.54
C TYR A 290 0.28 -1.16 6.24
N ALA A 291 1.27 -0.44 6.75
CA ALA A 291 1.10 0.68 7.67
C ALA A 291 0.38 0.23 8.97
N ASP A 292 -0.85 0.72 9.18
CA ASP A 292 -1.73 0.36 10.30
C ASP A 292 -2.55 -0.91 10.04
N ASP A 293 -2.76 -1.29 8.78
CA ASP A 293 -3.42 -2.54 8.44
C ASP A 293 -2.55 -3.74 8.86
N THR A 294 -2.98 -4.47 9.86
CA THR A 294 -2.29 -5.65 10.40
C THR A 294 -3.09 -6.91 10.08
N THR A 295 -2.43 -7.88 9.45
CA THR A 295 -3.04 -9.18 9.13
C THR A 295 -2.19 -10.29 9.72
N LEU A 296 -2.84 -11.18 10.48
CA LEU A 296 -2.21 -12.33 11.13
C LEU A 296 -2.82 -13.60 10.56
N ALA A 297 -2.00 -14.58 10.21
CA ALA A 297 -2.50 -15.83 9.65
C ALA A 297 -1.80 -17.02 10.31
N VAL A 298 -2.60 -18.01 10.68
CA VAL A 298 -2.18 -19.30 11.23
C VAL A 298 -2.82 -20.43 10.42
N ARG A 299 -2.21 -21.61 10.42
CA ARG A 299 -2.72 -22.75 9.68
C ARG A 299 -2.54 -24.05 10.44
N ASP A 300 -3.58 -24.87 10.46
CA ASP A 300 -3.56 -26.23 11.02
C ASP A 300 -4.37 -27.19 10.13
N ARG A 301 -4.19 -28.50 10.29
CA ARG A 301 -4.94 -29.53 9.57
C ARG A 301 -6.33 -29.77 10.15
N SER A 302 -6.58 -29.35 11.37
CA SER A 302 -7.84 -29.53 12.08
C SER A 302 -8.34 -28.24 12.69
N MET A 303 -9.66 -28.13 12.85
CA MET A 303 -10.30 -26.89 13.33
C MET A 303 -10.02 -26.57 14.79
N SER A 304 -10.00 -27.57 15.68
CA SER A 304 -9.85 -27.32 17.12
C SER A 304 -8.49 -26.69 17.44
N PRO A 305 -7.33 -27.28 17.07
CA PRO A 305 -6.03 -26.63 17.27
C PRO A 305 -5.92 -25.28 16.56
N LEU A 306 -6.51 -25.13 15.37
CA LEU A 306 -6.49 -23.86 14.64
C LEU A 306 -7.21 -22.76 15.41
N GLN A 307 -8.35 -23.07 16.06
CA GLN A 307 -9.08 -22.11 16.88
C GLN A 307 -8.27 -21.72 18.12
N ASP A 308 -7.70 -22.69 18.84
CA ASP A 308 -6.88 -22.46 20.02
C ASP A 308 -5.66 -21.58 19.68
N GLU A 309 -4.95 -21.90 18.60
CA GLU A 309 -3.79 -21.12 18.12
C GLU A 309 -4.21 -19.71 17.70
N THR A 310 -5.34 -19.58 17.01
CA THR A 310 -5.88 -18.27 16.61
C THR A 310 -6.17 -17.40 17.84
N GLU A 311 -6.77 -17.94 18.88
CA GLU A 311 -7.07 -17.21 20.12
C GLU A 311 -5.79 -16.79 20.86
N ILE A 312 -4.78 -17.67 20.91
CA ILE A 312 -3.47 -17.36 21.48
C ILE A 312 -2.83 -16.17 20.74
N ILE A 313 -2.73 -16.24 19.40
CA ILE A 313 -2.12 -15.18 18.60
C ILE A 313 -2.86 -13.85 18.70
N ILE A 314 -4.20 -13.87 18.72
CA ILE A 314 -4.98 -12.64 18.91
C ILE A 314 -4.71 -12.05 20.30
N SER A 315 -4.60 -12.88 21.32
CA SER A 315 -4.34 -12.45 22.70
C SER A 315 -2.93 -11.86 22.84
N GLU A 316 -1.92 -12.49 22.23
CA GLU A 316 -0.55 -11.99 22.21
C GLU A 316 -0.45 -10.67 21.43
N ALA A 317 -1.10 -10.58 20.27
CA ALA A 317 -1.16 -9.34 19.48
C ALA A 317 -1.87 -8.22 20.26
N ALA A 318 -3.00 -8.51 20.92
CA ALA A 318 -3.71 -7.56 21.74
C ALA A 318 -2.86 -7.06 22.91
N LEU A 319 -2.11 -7.93 23.58
CA LEU A 319 -1.16 -7.57 24.63
C LEU A 319 -0.05 -6.64 24.09
N TRP A 320 0.50 -6.98 22.92
CA TRP A 320 1.53 -6.13 22.28
C TRP A 320 0.96 -4.75 21.94
N PHE A 321 -0.25 -4.67 21.32
CA PHE A 321 -0.91 -3.40 21.00
C PHE A 321 -1.16 -2.56 22.28
N GLN A 322 -1.71 -3.17 23.31
CA GLN A 322 -1.96 -2.49 24.59
C GLN A 322 -0.69 -1.95 25.22
N THR A 323 0.37 -2.74 25.26
CA THR A 323 1.68 -2.34 25.79
C THR A 323 2.29 -1.18 25.00
N ASN A 324 2.10 -1.19 23.68
CA ASN A 324 2.52 -0.10 22.80
C ASN A 324 1.47 1.02 22.66
N LYS A 325 0.47 1.09 23.57
CA LYS A 325 -0.56 2.13 23.60
C LYS A 325 -1.34 2.30 22.28
N LEU A 326 -1.50 1.22 21.53
CA LEU A 326 -2.36 1.16 20.36
C LEU A 326 -3.66 0.45 20.69
N CYS A 327 -4.78 0.96 20.17
CA CYS A 327 -6.11 0.42 20.45
C CYS A 327 -6.59 -0.47 19.29
N LEU A 328 -6.69 -1.78 19.55
CA LEU A 328 -7.29 -2.72 18.61
C LEU A 328 -8.82 -2.54 18.60
N ASN A 329 -9.39 -2.31 17.43
CA ASN A 329 -10.84 -2.21 17.23
C ASN A 329 -11.43 -3.62 17.07
N LYS A 330 -11.94 -4.19 18.14
CA LYS A 330 -12.51 -5.55 18.14
C LYS A 330 -13.73 -5.69 17.22
N GLU A 331 -14.55 -4.65 17.08
CA GLU A 331 -15.77 -4.68 16.25
C GLU A 331 -15.47 -4.69 14.75
N LYS A 332 -14.36 -4.06 14.34
CA LYS A 332 -13.91 -4.03 12.97
C LYS A 332 -12.91 -5.12 12.61
N THR A 333 -12.33 -5.77 13.61
CA THR A 333 -11.45 -6.93 13.40
C THR A 333 -12.27 -8.09 12.87
N LYS A 334 -11.85 -8.66 11.74
CA LYS A 334 -12.56 -9.74 11.06
C LYS A 334 -11.70 -10.98 11.00
N THR A 335 -12.32 -12.13 11.26
CA THR A 335 -11.74 -13.44 11.03
C THR A 335 -12.31 -14.05 9.76
N LEU A 336 -11.47 -14.59 8.90
CA LEU A 336 -11.88 -15.40 7.77
C LEU A 336 -11.09 -16.70 7.77
N ILE A 337 -11.82 -17.81 7.66
CA ILE A 337 -11.25 -19.15 7.58
C ILE A 337 -11.23 -19.58 6.12
N PHE A 338 -10.06 -20.01 5.66
CA PHE A 338 -9.82 -20.50 4.30
C PHE A 338 -9.64 -22.02 4.31
N SER A 339 -10.34 -22.71 3.43
CA SER A 339 -10.20 -24.15 3.23
C SER A 339 -10.45 -24.54 1.78
N SER A 340 -9.65 -25.48 1.26
CA SER A 340 -9.85 -26.09 -0.06
C SER A 340 -10.85 -27.24 -0.05
N SER A 341 -11.24 -27.73 1.13
CA SER A 341 -12.16 -28.86 1.29
C SER A 341 -13.59 -28.50 0.88
N ARG A 342 -14.21 -29.34 0.06
CA ARG A 342 -15.64 -29.18 -0.31
C ARG A 342 -16.59 -29.55 0.82
N ARG A 343 -16.11 -30.29 1.82
CA ARG A 343 -16.90 -30.71 3.00
C ARG A 343 -17.07 -29.59 3.98
N ASP A 344 -16.15 -28.63 3.98
CA ASP A 344 -16.18 -27.49 4.89
C ASP A 344 -17.23 -26.47 4.44
N THR A 345 -18.08 -26.07 5.35
CA THR A 345 -19.18 -25.12 5.12
C THR A 345 -18.75 -23.67 5.32
N PHE A 346 -17.43 -23.39 5.39
CA PHE A 346 -16.95 -22.04 5.57
C PHE A 346 -17.39 -21.13 4.43
N SER A 347 -18.01 -20.05 4.79
CA SER A 347 -18.52 -19.03 3.88
C SER A 347 -18.06 -17.64 4.33
N GLY A 348 -18.09 -16.70 3.41
CA GLY A 348 -17.73 -15.32 3.68
C GLY A 348 -16.59 -14.84 2.81
N SER A 349 -16.39 -13.56 2.86
CA SER A 349 -15.30 -12.87 2.16
C SER A 349 -14.77 -11.71 2.99
N ALA A 350 -13.52 -11.37 2.80
CA ALA A 350 -12.88 -10.21 3.39
C ALA A 350 -12.15 -9.40 2.33
N THR A 351 -12.16 -8.08 2.49
CA THR A 351 -11.41 -7.19 1.61
C THR A 351 -10.13 -6.79 2.29
N PHE A 352 -9.01 -7.17 1.70
CA PHE A 352 -7.66 -6.81 2.14
C PHE A 352 -7.00 -5.93 1.07
N LEU A 353 -6.59 -4.73 1.44
CA LEU A 353 -5.95 -3.75 0.56
C LEU A 353 -6.67 -3.57 -0.79
N GLY A 354 -8.00 -3.58 -0.77
CA GLY A 354 -8.84 -3.39 -1.96
C GLY A 354 -9.10 -4.64 -2.80
N ILE A 355 -8.57 -5.80 -2.43
CA ILE A 355 -8.85 -7.11 -3.04
C ILE A 355 -9.76 -7.91 -2.11
N THR A 356 -10.88 -8.40 -2.64
CA THR A 356 -11.82 -9.26 -1.90
C THR A 356 -11.46 -10.73 -2.11
N MET A 357 -11.17 -11.43 -1.02
CA MET A 357 -10.86 -12.86 -1.00
C MET A 357 -12.01 -13.61 -0.33
N ASP A 358 -12.54 -14.63 -1.00
CA ASP A 358 -13.53 -15.56 -0.43
C ASP A 358 -12.82 -16.78 0.20
N ALA A 359 -13.51 -17.47 1.10
CA ALA A 359 -12.98 -18.59 1.89
C ALA A 359 -12.35 -19.74 1.05
N ARG A 360 -12.65 -19.83 -0.24
CA ARG A 360 -12.11 -20.84 -1.16
C ARG A 360 -11.23 -20.27 -2.25
N LEU A 361 -10.96 -18.95 -2.24
CA LEU A 361 -10.21 -18.22 -3.27
C LEU A 361 -10.79 -18.44 -4.70
N THR A 362 -12.11 -18.52 -4.82
CA THR A 362 -12.77 -18.66 -6.13
C THR A 362 -12.76 -17.36 -6.94
N TRP A 363 -12.52 -16.21 -6.27
CA TRP A 363 -12.50 -14.87 -6.84
C TRP A 363 -13.85 -14.37 -7.37
N ARG A 364 -14.94 -15.12 -7.10
CA ARG A 364 -16.27 -14.73 -7.53
C ARG A 364 -16.68 -13.36 -6.98
N GLU A 365 -16.54 -13.19 -5.66
CA GLU A 365 -16.91 -11.95 -4.97
C GLU A 365 -16.07 -10.74 -5.47
N GLN A 366 -14.77 -10.96 -5.72
CA GLN A 366 -13.89 -9.95 -6.30
C GLN A 366 -14.39 -9.51 -7.68
N CYS A 367 -14.65 -10.45 -8.58
CA CYS A 367 -15.10 -10.16 -9.94
C CYS A 367 -16.47 -9.48 -9.95
N MET A 368 -17.41 -9.93 -9.11
CA MET A 368 -18.74 -9.33 -9.02
C MET A 368 -18.68 -7.90 -8.48
N THR A 369 -17.94 -7.67 -7.40
CA THR A 369 -17.74 -6.33 -6.84
C THR A 369 -17.07 -5.39 -7.85
N LEU A 370 -16.04 -5.88 -8.55
CA LEU A 370 -15.37 -5.11 -9.59
C LEU A 370 -16.31 -4.79 -10.75
N LYS A 371 -17.08 -5.78 -11.24
CA LYS A 371 -18.08 -5.59 -12.29
C LYS A 371 -19.06 -4.47 -11.95
N HIS A 372 -19.61 -4.44 -10.73
CA HIS A 372 -20.49 -3.36 -10.29
C HIS A 372 -19.81 -1.98 -10.34
N LYS A 373 -18.58 -1.87 -9.85
CA LYS A 373 -17.82 -0.62 -9.91
C LYS A 373 -17.55 -0.17 -11.36
N LEU A 374 -17.24 -1.11 -12.24
CA LEU A 374 -16.97 -0.85 -13.65
C LEU A 374 -18.23 -0.42 -14.42
N HIS A 375 -19.41 -0.98 -14.10
CA HIS A 375 -20.67 -0.58 -14.71
C HIS A 375 -21.02 0.89 -14.45
N GLY A 376 -20.77 1.40 -13.25
CA GLY A 376 -20.94 2.84 -12.95
C GLY A 376 -20.04 3.72 -13.83
N ILE A 377 -18.81 3.28 -14.10
CA ILE A 377 -17.88 4.00 -14.98
C ILE A 377 -18.35 3.95 -16.45
N VAL A 378 -18.82 2.79 -16.90
CA VAL A 378 -19.41 2.65 -18.26
C VAL A 378 -20.58 3.61 -18.45
N TYR A 379 -21.45 3.73 -17.45
CA TYR A 379 -22.53 4.71 -17.48
C TYR A 379 -22.00 6.15 -17.61
N ALA A 380 -20.98 6.51 -16.83
CA ALA A 380 -20.36 7.83 -16.94
C ALA A 380 -19.77 8.07 -18.35
N ILE A 381 -19.04 7.09 -18.91
CA ILE A 381 -18.48 7.17 -20.27
C ILE A 381 -19.60 7.40 -21.30
N ARG A 382 -20.71 6.67 -21.21
CA ARG A 382 -21.88 6.85 -22.11
C ARG A 382 -22.45 8.27 -22.02
N ARG A 383 -22.55 8.82 -20.83
CA ARG A 383 -23.10 10.18 -20.61
C ARG A 383 -22.21 11.26 -21.21
N ILE A 384 -20.89 11.15 -21.03
CA ILE A 384 -19.95 12.16 -21.53
C ILE A 384 -19.66 12.02 -23.02
N ARG A 385 -19.84 10.82 -23.61
CA ARG A 385 -19.47 10.52 -25.00
C ARG A 385 -20.10 11.48 -26.03
N HIS A 386 -21.27 12.01 -25.75
CA HIS A 386 -21.96 12.96 -26.64
C HIS A 386 -21.44 14.39 -26.53
N ILE A 387 -20.61 14.68 -25.52
CA ILE A 387 -20.11 16.02 -25.19
C ILE A 387 -18.62 16.14 -25.47
N VAL A 388 -17.87 15.02 -25.34
CA VAL A 388 -16.41 15.01 -25.46
C VAL A 388 -15.95 14.20 -26.68
N SER A 389 -14.71 14.45 -27.13
CA SER A 389 -14.07 13.66 -28.18
C SER A 389 -13.80 12.20 -27.73
N PRO A 390 -13.64 11.25 -28.67
CA PRO A 390 -13.25 9.87 -28.34
C PRO A 390 -11.96 9.78 -27.52
N GLU A 391 -10.98 10.65 -27.78
CA GLU A 391 -9.71 10.72 -27.07
C GLU A 391 -9.91 11.13 -25.61
N ALA A 392 -10.78 12.09 -25.33
CA ALA A 392 -11.14 12.47 -23.95
C ALA A 392 -11.88 11.35 -23.23
N ALA A 393 -12.78 10.64 -23.93
CA ALA A 393 -13.43 9.44 -23.37
C ALA A 393 -12.44 8.31 -23.07
N LEU A 394 -11.39 8.15 -23.88
CA LEU A 394 -10.27 7.22 -23.63
C LEU A 394 -9.47 7.61 -22.39
N MET A 395 -9.22 8.89 -22.14
CA MET A 395 -8.57 9.32 -20.89
C MET A 395 -9.38 8.92 -19.66
N VAL A 396 -10.72 9.09 -19.71
CA VAL A 396 -11.61 8.62 -18.63
C VAL A 396 -11.58 7.10 -18.49
N TYR A 397 -11.55 6.37 -19.60
CA TYR A 397 -11.42 4.91 -19.58
C TYR A 397 -10.11 4.49 -18.90
N TYR A 398 -8.97 5.03 -19.28
CA TYR A 398 -7.69 4.66 -18.67
C TYR A 398 -7.60 5.09 -17.21
N GLY A 399 -8.06 6.29 -16.86
CA GLY A 399 -8.00 6.80 -15.50
C GLY A 399 -8.92 6.08 -14.51
N LEU A 400 -10.12 5.69 -14.94
CA LEU A 400 -11.13 5.12 -14.03
C LEU A 400 -11.42 3.64 -14.26
N PHE A 401 -11.60 3.19 -15.51
CA PHE A 401 -11.97 1.81 -15.82
C PHE A 401 -10.74 0.90 -15.82
N HIS A 402 -9.76 1.20 -16.64
CA HIS A 402 -8.55 0.38 -16.84
C HIS A 402 -7.75 0.26 -15.54
N SER A 403 -7.51 1.36 -14.83
CA SER A 403 -6.77 1.35 -13.57
C SER A 403 -7.37 0.41 -12.52
N ARG A 404 -8.70 0.36 -12.42
CA ARG A 404 -9.39 -0.57 -11.51
C ARG A 404 -9.38 -2.01 -12.02
N MET A 405 -9.53 -2.19 -13.33
CA MET A 405 -9.54 -3.50 -13.97
C MET A 405 -8.20 -4.24 -13.80
N ILE A 406 -7.09 -3.53 -13.90
CA ILE A 406 -5.76 -4.15 -13.82
C ILE A 406 -5.24 -4.34 -12.39
N TYR A 407 -5.93 -3.77 -11.37
CA TYR A 407 -5.50 -3.90 -9.98
C TYR A 407 -5.69 -5.34 -9.49
N GLY A 408 -4.61 -5.97 -9.06
CA GLY A 408 -4.59 -7.36 -8.60
C GLY A 408 -4.91 -8.41 -9.67
N LEU A 409 -4.94 -8.03 -10.95
CA LEU A 409 -5.31 -8.91 -12.06
C LEU A 409 -4.52 -10.21 -12.07
N GLU A 410 -3.26 -10.19 -11.69
CA GLU A 410 -2.43 -11.38 -11.58
C GLU A 410 -2.92 -12.38 -10.51
N LEU A 411 -3.73 -11.96 -9.53
CA LEU A 411 -4.29 -12.85 -8.51
C LEU A 411 -5.58 -13.50 -8.98
N TRP A 412 -6.54 -12.71 -9.42
CA TRP A 412 -7.89 -13.16 -9.75
C TRP A 412 -8.14 -13.42 -11.23
N GLY A 413 -7.25 -12.94 -12.12
CA GLY A 413 -7.44 -13.00 -13.57
C GLY A 413 -7.37 -14.41 -14.17
N GLY A 414 -6.82 -15.40 -13.45
CA GLY A 414 -6.86 -16.81 -13.85
C GLY A 414 -8.17 -17.53 -13.53
N SER A 415 -9.12 -16.89 -12.84
CA SER A 415 -10.41 -17.49 -12.50
C SER A 415 -11.38 -17.52 -13.68
N CYS A 416 -12.34 -18.44 -13.66
CA CYS A 416 -13.40 -18.50 -14.68
C CYS A 416 -14.28 -17.23 -14.72
N HIS A 417 -14.29 -16.46 -13.62
CA HIS A 417 -15.10 -15.23 -13.50
C HIS A 417 -14.49 -14.00 -14.21
N VAL A 418 -13.26 -14.08 -14.73
CA VAL A 418 -12.62 -12.99 -15.48
C VAL A 418 -13.39 -12.63 -16.76
N THR A 419 -14.13 -13.58 -17.33
CA THR A 419 -14.97 -13.38 -18.52
C THR A 419 -16.03 -12.30 -18.32
N GLU A 420 -16.57 -12.15 -17.09
CA GLU A 420 -17.52 -11.10 -16.72
C GLU A 420 -16.88 -9.69 -16.82
N ILE A 421 -15.61 -9.60 -16.51
CA ILE A 421 -14.83 -8.35 -16.62
C ILE A 421 -14.53 -8.04 -18.09
N LEU A 422 -14.21 -9.06 -18.90
CA LEU A 422 -14.04 -8.89 -20.35
C LEU A 422 -15.34 -8.39 -21.01
N ILE A 423 -16.49 -8.93 -20.60
CA ILE A 423 -17.79 -8.47 -21.09
C ILE A 423 -18.00 -7.00 -20.73
N SER A 424 -17.73 -6.61 -19.48
CA SER A 424 -17.82 -5.21 -19.02
C SER A 424 -16.88 -4.30 -19.81
N GLN A 425 -15.67 -4.77 -20.14
CA GLN A 425 -14.70 -4.05 -20.96
C GLN A 425 -15.21 -3.85 -22.40
N LYS A 426 -15.79 -4.89 -23.03
CA LYS A 426 -16.40 -4.79 -24.35
C LYS A 426 -17.50 -3.73 -24.39
N VAL A 427 -18.32 -3.66 -23.33
CA VAL A 427 -19.37 -2.63 -23.21
C VAL A 427 -18.78 -1.23 -23.10
N ALA A 428 -17.68 -1.08 -22.34
CA ALA A 428 -16.98 0.21 -22.23
C ALA A 428 -16.39 0.66 -23.57
N VAL A 429 -15.75 -0.25 -24.33
CA VAL A 429 -15.15 0.06 -25.63
C VAL A 429 -16.20 0.45 -26.67
N ARG A 430 -17.35 -0.24 -26.69
CA ARG A 430 -18.48 0.17 -27.55
C ARG A 430 -19.03 1.54 -27.15
N ALA A 431 -19.11 1.84 -25.87
CA ALA A 431 -19.55 3.15 -25.38
C ALA A 431 -18.61 4.27 -25.83
N ILE A 432 -17.28 4.06 -25.80
CA ILE A 432 -16.28 5.02 -26.31
C ILE A 432 -16.47 5.23 -27.83
N ALA A 433 -16.68 4.14 -28.58
CA ALA A 433 -16.87 4.20 -30.02
C ALA A 433 -18.18 4.87 -30.45
N GLY A 434 -19.19 4.93 -29.56
CA GLY A 434 -20.56 5.34 -29.91
C GLY A 434 -21.27 4.34 -30.81
N ASN A 435 -20.85 3.07 -30.79
CA ASN A 435 -21.36 2.03 -31.66
C ASN A 435 -22.53 1.26 -31.04
N ASP A 436 -23.28 0.58 -31.90
CA ASP A 436 -24.35 -0.33 -31.47
C ASP A 436 -23.86 -1.37 -30.45
N PRO A 437 -24.66 -1.68 -29.41
CA PRO A 437 -24.32 -2.69 -28.40
C PRO A 437 -23.97 -4.08 -28.96
N ARG A 438 -24.39 -4.40 -30.17
CA ARG A 438 -24.12 -5.69 -30.85
C ARG A 438 -22.89 -5.68 -31.75
N CYS A 439 -22.27 -4.51 -31.97
CA CYS A 439 -21.08 -4.39 -32.81
C CYS A 439 -19.95 -5.30 -32.32
N HIS A 440 -19.23 -5.91 -33.28
CA HIS A 440 -18.05 -6.74 -32.97
C HIS A 440 -16.92 -5.90 -32.38
N CYS A 441 -16.34 -6.34 -31.25
CA CYS A 441 -15.41 -5.49 -30.48
C CYS A 441 -13.95 -5.60 -30.89
N ARG A 442 -13.47 -6.71 -31.52
CA ARG A 442 -12.05 -6.85 -31.87
C ARG A 442 -11.53 -5.68 -32.70
N PRO A 443 -12.20 -5.22 -33.77
CA PRO A 443 -11.75 -4.06 -34.54
C PRO A 443 -11.70 -2.78 -33.71
N LEU A 444 -12.58 -2.62 -32.70
CA LEU A 444 -12.59 -1.46 -31.82
C LEU A 444 -11.39 -1.46 -30.87
N PHE A 445 -11.01 -2.63 -30.32
CA PHE A 445 -9.79 -2.76 -29.52
C PHE A 445 -8.55 -2.35 -30.30
N VAL A 446 -8.41 -2.80 -31.55
CA VAL A 446 -7.33 -2.42 -32.45
C VAL A 446 -7.37 -0.92 -32.77
N LYS A 447 -8.54 -0.40 -33.19
CA LYS A 447 -8.73 1.01 -33.57
C LYS A 447 -8.31 1.96 -32.44
N TYR A 448 -8.71 1.68 -31.20
CA TYR A 448 -8.41 2.52 -30.03
C TYR A 448 -7.14 2.12 -29.29
N LYS A 449 -6.41 1.14 -29.79
CA LYS A 449 -5.17 0.59 -29.18
C LYS A 449 -5.35 0.19 -27.73
N ILE A 450 -6.49 -0.44 -27.41
CA ILE A 450 -6.84 -0.90 -26.08
C ILE A 450 -6.48 -2.39 -25.95
N LEU A 451 -5.69 -2.73 -24.94
CA LEU A 451 -5.46 -4.14 -24.58
C LEU A 451 -6.69 -4.73 -23.88
N THR A 452 -7.05 -5.97 -24.25
CA THR A 452 -8.08 -6.70 -23.51
C THR A 452 -7.59 -7.09 -22.11
N VAL A 453 -8.51 -7.35 -21.18
CA VAL A 453 -8.14 -7.83 -19.84
C VAL A 453 -7.30 -9.11 -19.89
N MET A 454 -7.54 -9.97 -20.89
CA MET A 454 -6.78 -11.21 -21.10
C MET A 454 -5.37 -10.92 -21.61
N ALA A 455 -5.21 -9.93 -22.49
CA ALA A 455 -3.89 -9.47 -22.94
C ALA A 455 -3.09 -8.84 -21.80
N GLU A 456 -3.71 -7.98 -20.97
CA GLU A 456 -3.08 -7.42 -19.77
C GLU A 456 -2.65 -8.51 -18.77
N LEU A 457 -3.50 -9.53 -18.57
CA LEU A 457 -3.17 -10.69 -17.73
C LEU A 457 -1.96 -11.45 -18.30
N ALA A 458 -1.98 -11.75 -19.60
CA ALA A 458 -0.88 -12.47 -20.25
C ALA A 458 0.45 -11.72 -20.12
N ILE A 459 0.44 -10.41 -20.35
CA ILE A 459 1.62 -9.55 -20.18
C ILE A 459 2.12 -9.60 -18.74
N LYS A 460 1.23 -9.39 -17.75
CA LYS A 460 1.62 -9.37 -16.33
C LYS A 460 2.21 -10.71 -15.88
N LEU A 461 1.58 -11.82 -16.26
CA LEU A 461 2.04 -13.15 -15.87
C LEU A 461 3.37 -13.51 -16.56
N ALA A 462 3.47 -13.34 -17.88
CA ALA A 462 4.69 -13.67 -18.62
C ALA A 462 5.89 -12.81 -18.20
N THR A 463 5.67 -11.50 -17.95
CA THR A 463 6.76 -10.61 -17.50
C THR A 463 7.05 -10.76 -16.00
N GLY A 464 6.09 -11.19 -15.19
CA GLY A 464 6.30 -11.45 -13.76
C GLY A 464 7.37 -12.52 -13.49
N VAL A 465 7.53 -13.48 -14.40
CA VAL A 465 8.56 -14.54 -14.29
C VAL A 465 9.99 -13.97 -14.25
N TYR A 466 10.23 -12.80 -14.86
CA TYR A 466 11.57 -12.19 -14.89
C TYR A 466 12.09 -11.78 -13.52
N LYS A 467 11.21 -11.45 -12.57
CA LYS A 467 11.61 -11.06 -11.21
C LYS A 467 12.23 -12.23 -10.44
N ASP A 468 11.68 -13.41 -10.63
CA ASP A 468 12.02 -14.61 -9.87
C ASP A 468 12.65 -15.70 -10.76
N LYS A 469 13.14 -15.34 -11.95
CA LYS A 469 13.64 -16.28 -12.97
C LYS A 469 14.70 -17.23 -12.45
N SER A 470 15.56 -16.77 -11.55
CA SER A 470 16.63 -17.57 -10.92
C SER A 470 16.12 -18.68 -10.00
N LEU A 471 14.85 -18.58 -9.55
CA LEU A 471 14.24 -19.61 -8.69
C LEU A 471 13.67 -20.80 -9.48
N PHE A 472 13.56 -20.67 -10.81
CA PHE A 472 13.00 -21.72 -11.65
C PHE A 472 14.10 -22.51 -12.37
N SER A 473 14.05 -23.85 -12.27
CA SER A 473 14.93 -24.75 -13.02
C SER A 473 14.51 -24.87 -14.48
N LYS A 474 15.46 -25.00 -15.39
CA LYS A 474 15.19 -25.31 -16.80
C LYS A 474 14.92 -26.80 -16.97
N ARG A 475 14.24 -27.16 -18.07
CA ARG A 475 14.09 -28.57 -18.43
C ARG A 475 15.42 -29.26 -18.73
N SER A 476 16.39 -28.53 -19.31
CA SER A 476 17.77 -29.00 -19.51
C SER A 476 18.43 -29.53 -18.24
N ASP A 477 18.09 -28.97 -17.07
CA ASP A 477 18.71 -29.33 -15.80
C ASP A 477 18.22 -30.72 -15.27
N ARG A 478 17.10 -31.22 -15.84
CA ARG A 478 16.48 -32.49 -15.42
C ARG A 478 16.55 -33.58 -16.48
N ILE A 479 16.69 -33.22 -17.77
CA ILE A 479 16.63 -34.15 -18.87
C ILE A 479 17.93 -34.07 -19.65
N PRO A 480 18.73 -35.16 -19.72
CA PRO A 480 20.05 -35.17 -20.38
C PRO A 480 19.97 -35.16 -21.90
N TYR A 481 18.78 -35.35 -22.49
CA TYR A 481 18.62 -35.41 -23.94
C TYR A 481 18.36 -34.03 -24.54
N ASN A 482 18.82 -33.82 -25.77
CA ASN A 482 18.62 -32.58 -26.51
C ASN A 482 17.20 -32.50 -27.07
N ILE A 483 16.28 -31.92 -26.31
CA ILE A 483 14.88 -31.75 -26.70
C ILE A 483 14.63 -30.31 -27.16
N ARG A 484 13.62 -30.13 -28.03
CA ARG A 484 13.24 -28.83 -28.59
C ARG A 484 12.87 -27.78 -27.52
N THR A 485 12.42 -28.24 -26.35
CA THR A 485 11.97 -27.40 -25.22
C THR A 485 12.96 -27.35 -24.06
N LYS A 486 14.27 -27.62 -24.30
CA LYS A 486 15.30 -27.67 -23.26
C LYS A 486 15.43 -26.36 -22.47
N GLU A 487 15.19 -25.22 -23.11
CA GLU A 487 15.27 -23.89 -22.50
C GLU A 487 13.97 -23.46 -21.77
N ASP A 488 12.94 -24.30 -21.81
CA ASP A 488 11.69 -24.04 -21.09
C ASP A 488 11.89 -24.18 -19.58
N LEU A 489 11.25 -23.30 -18.82
CA LEU A 489 11.20 -23.41 -17.37
C LEU A 489 10.28 -24.57 -16.96
N THR A 490 10.70 -25.30 -15.94
CA THR A 490 10.00 -26.49 -15.45
C THR A 490 8.74 -26.09 -14.69
N LEU A 491 7.61 -26.73 -14.99
CA LEU A 491 6.36 -26.54 -14.26
C LEU A 491 6.39 -27.35 -12.96
N SER A 492 5.91 -26.74 -11.88
CA SER A 492 5.72 -27.42 -10.60
C SER A 492 4.46 -28.27 -10.63
N ARG A 493 4.41 -29.34 -9.84
CA ARG A 493 3.18 -30.10 -9.64
C ARG A 493 2.32 -29.38 -8.61
N HIS A 494 1.09 -29.07 -8.96
CA HIS A 494 0.08 -28.48 -8.08
C HIS A 494 -1.19 -29.31 -8.13
N ARG A 495 -1.84 -29.48 -7.00
CA ARG A 495 -3.06 -30.25 -6.83
C ARG A 495 -4.29 -29.43 -7.23
N LEU A 496 -4.27 -28.14 -6.96
CA LEU A 496 -5.43 -27.26 -7.13
C LEU A 496 -5.20 -26.20 -8.20
N ASP A 497 -6.28 -25.83 -8.91
CA ASP A 497 -6.22 -24.79 -9.95
C ASP A 497 -5.81 -23.43 -9.39
N VAL A 498 -6.24 -23.09 -8.16
CA VAL A 498 -5.92 -21.81 -7.52
C VAL A 498 -4.41 -21.66 -7.27
N THR A 499 -3.70 -22.78 -7.08
CA THR A 499 -2.25 -22.80 -6.85
C THR A 499 -1.45 -22.91 -8.15
N GLN A 500 -2.09 -23.30 -9.27
CA GLN A 500 -1.45 -23.41 -10.59
C GLN A 500 -1.09 -22.07 -11.24
N ARG A 501 -1.31 -20.95 -10.56
CA ARG A 501 -1.02 -19.61 -11.09
C ARG A 501 0.45 -19.44 -11.52
N SER A 502 1.39 -19.93 -10.73
CA SER A 502 2.81 -19.94 -11.09
C SER A 502 3.04 -20.73 -12.39
N ASN A 503 2.39 -21.88 -12.52
CA ASN A 503 2.44 -22.68 -13.76
C ASN A 503 1.83 -21.95 -14.95
N LEU A 504 0.75 -21.20 -14.76
CA LEU A 504 0.15 -20.39 -15.81
C LEU A 504 1.13 -19.31 -16.31
N ALA A 505 1.81 -18.63 -15.39
CA ALA A 505 2.87 -17.67 -15.72
C ALA A 505 4.03 -18.32 -16.49
N LEU A 506 4.50 -19.49 -16.02
CA LEU A 506 5.55 -20.25 -16.69
C LEU A 506 5.12 -20.77 -18.07
N LYS A 507 3.87 -21.23 -18.22
CA LYS A 507 3.31 -21.65 -19.52
C LYS A 507 3.30 -20.49 -20.51
N LEU A 508 2.89 -19.29 -20.09
CA LEU A 508 2.89 -18.10 -20.93
C LEU A 508 4.31 -17.64 -21.27
N TYR A 509 5.22 -17.65 -20.28
CA TYR A 509 6.64 -17.36 -20.50
C TYR A 509 7.27 -18.34 -21.50
N ASN A 510 7.00 -19.64 -21.38
CA ASN A 510 7.52 -20.68 -22.28
C ASN A 510 6.96 -20.57 -23.71
N ARG A 511 5.87 -19.83 -23.93
CA ARG A 511 5.35 -19.51 -25.28
C ARG A 511 6.05 -18.32 -25.93
N LEU A 512 6.90 -17.58 -25.17
CA LEU A 512 7.67 -16.49 -25.75
C LEU A 512 8.78 -17.02 -26.65
N PRO A 513 9.10 -16.36 -27.79
CA PRO A 513 10.29 -16.66 -28.58
C PRO A 513 11.56 -16.62 -27.73
N LEU A 514 12.53 -17.50 -27.99
CA LEU A 514 13.79 -17.56 -27.23
C LEU A 514 14.53 -16.23 -27.23
N GLU A 515 14.53 -15.53 -28.35
CA GLU A 515 15.12 -14.20 -28.47
C GLU A 515 14.50 -13.19 -27.48
N TRP A 516 13.19 -13.27 -27.26
CA TRP A 516 12.50 -12.38 -26.31
C TRP A 516 12.81 -12.74 -24.87
N ARG A 517 12.97 -14.05 -24.57
CA ARG A 517 13.29 -14.52 -23.19
C ARG A 517 14.66 -14.02 -22.69
N ASN A 518 15.54 -13.62 -23.59
CA ASN A 518 16.88 -13.08 -23.30
C ASN A 518 16.89 -11.54 -23.19
N LEU A 519 15.78 -10.86 -23.47
CA LEU A 519 15.65 -9.42 -23.30
C LEU A 519 15.34 -9.06 -21.84
N SER A 520 15.50 -7.77 -21.52
CA SER A 520 15.03 -7.25 -20.22
C SER A 520 13.49 -7.29 -20.12
N GLU A 521 12.96 -7.39 -18.89
CA GLU A 521 11.51 -7.36 -18.62
C GLU A 521 10.81 -6.21 -19.36
N THR A 522 11.39 -5.00 -19.31
CA THR A 522 10.82 -3.81 -19.93
C THR A 522 10.72 -3.91 -21.45
N LYS A 523 11.73 -4.48 -22.11
CA LYS A 523 11.74 -4.68 -23.57
C LYS A 523 10.71 -5.73 -23.98
N VAL A 524 10.61 -6.83 -23.21
CA VAL A 524 9.60 -7.89 -23.49
C VAL A 524 8.20 -7.36 -23.28
N ARG A 525 7.97 -6.61 -22.22
CA ARG A 525 6.68 -5.97 -21.95
C ARG A 525 6.25 -5.05 -23.10
N ALA A 526 7.18 -4.25 -23.62
CA ALA A 526 6.91 -3.35 -24.76
C ALA A 526 6.56 -4.14 -26.03
N LYS A 527 7.32 -5.21 -26.36
CA LYS A 527 7.05 -6.08 -27.52
C LYS A 527 5.71 -6.80 -27.40
N LEU A 528 5.41 -7.36 -26.23
CA LEU A 528 4.11 -8.01 -25.97
C LEU A 528 2.95 -7.03 -26.12
N ARG A 529 3.10 -5.82 -25.58
CA ARG A 529 2.08 -4.78 -25.71
C ARG A 529 1.82 -4.40 -27.16
N ALA A 530 2.86 -4.19 -27.94
CA ALA A 530 2.74 -3.88 -29.36
C ALA A 530 2.01 -5.00 -30.10
N HIS A 531 2.42 -6.27 -29.93
CA HIS A 531 1.80 -7.40 -30.59
C HIS A 531 0.32 -7.59 -30.18
N LEU A 532 0.00 -7.53 -28.90
CA LEU A 532 -1.34 -7.82 -28.38
C LEU A 532 -2.35 -6.66 -28.57
N VAL A 533 -1.88 -5.47 -28.92
CA VAL A 533 -2.76 -4.37 -29.37
C VAL A 533 -3.30 -4.68 -30.77
N ASP A 534 -2.47 -5.23 -31.65
CA ASP A 534 -2.87 -5.57 -33.03
C ASP A 534 -3.64 -6.90 -33.10
N VAL A 535 -3.39 -7.80 -32.16
CA VAL A 535 -4.04 -9.13 -32.04
C VAL A 535 -4.76 -9.24 -30.70
N PRO A 536 -5.97 -8.66 -30.55
CA PRO A 536 -6.72 -8.73 -29.30
C PRO A 536 -7.19 -10.16 -28.98
N ILE A 537 -6.68 -10.72 -27.87
CA ILE A 537 -7.05 -12.05 -27.39
C ILE A 537 -8.21 -11.97 -26.39
N TYR A 538 -9.11 -12.96 -26.41
CA TYR A 538 -10.26 -13.08 -25.49
C TYR A 538 -10.12 -14.22 -24.50
N SER A 539 -9.13 -15.11 -24.70
CA SER A 539 -8.71 -16.13 -23.74
C SER A 539 -7.19 -16.27 -23.74
N LEU A 540 -6.64 -16.90 -22.69
CA LEU A 540 -5.19 -17.17 -22.63
C LEU A 540 -4.77 -18.31 -23.59
N GLU A 541 -5.70 -19.08 -24.10
CA GLU A 541 -5.46 -20.11 -25.11
C GLU A 541 -5.06 -19.47 -26.45
N GLU A 542 -5.67 -18.32 -26.78
CA GLU A 542 -5.35 -17.52 -27.97
C GLU A 542 -3.97 -16.84 -27.89
N PHE A 543 -3.30 -16.90 -26.74
CA PHE A 543 -1.97 -16.32 -26.57
C PHE A 543 -0.92 -17.13 -27.32
N GLN A 544 -0.63 -16.73 -28.53
CA GLN A 544 0.43 -17.28 -29.40
C GLN A 544 1.28 -16.12 -29.93
N ILE A 545 2.59 -16.28 -29.86
CA ILE A 545 3.53 -15.30 -30.41
C ILE A 545 4.32 -16.03 -31.50
N ASN A 546 3.90 -15.84 -32.73
CA ASN A 546 4.67 -16.30 -33.86
C ASN A 546 5.90 -15.39 -33.98
N PRO A 547 7.12 -15.96 -33.98
CA PRO A 547 8.28 -15.19 -34.43
C PRO A 547 8.03 -14.87 -35.91
N GLY A 548 7.91 -13.57 -36.23
CA GLY A 548 7.87 -13.11 -37.61
C GLY A 548 9.15 -13.44 -38.35
#